data_1809ebd1ee4b6ad8e07a772ec0bf4c27
#
_entry.id   1809ebd1ee4b6ad8e07a772ec0bf4c27
#
_cell.length_a   1.000
_cell.length_b   1.000
_cell.length_c   1.000
_cell.angle_alpha   90.00
_cell.angle_beta   90.00
_cell.angle_gamma   90.00
#
_symmetry.space_group_name_H-M   'P 1'
#
loop_
_entity.id
_entity.type
_entity.pdbx_description
1 polymer ?
#
loop_
_entity_poly.entity_id
_entity_poly.type
_entity_poly.pdbx_seq_one_letter_code
_entity_poly.pdbx_strand_id
1 'polypeptide(L)'
;MIDAVRAAAYTEERKSIGISQMEKDVLHWGGTVMNDAHMQQIFKHYIDDFEKLNDPEHREYYKWQIVKKFRPMMEEALESTDSEISAKLYEIKKMTSNLVDNYTQPFHGLVKFAEQEPDTVRQMFLELFAASAEGMEQKQAAVSEFLEKCHELLDRYFPGSYLYKNDMHSVTTYLFLYDPDHNYIFKSSHALIFADCIEFYDDWGSGDNVKLDVYYHMCDRIADAIKSSPAMLKTDAGRFENGWGVDPQTFAPDREKHILVFDLIYCCSTYGLFSDITFKRPKTKEKQLIQEKKEKAVRLSEELKAAREEYECLEEALAYLDTIFSVGTGISHKKYGNGTIIARNGSTVEVEFEDGTKKKLGLTVSAANGIITSHMENYDEMPGSYREVIKKEAAIRNAVSYAEKNFSMYAEYLE
;
A
#
# COMPACT_ATOMS: atom_id res chain seq x y z
N MET A 1 -11.67 -0.52 44.77
CA MET A 1 -13.00 -0.40 44.09
C MET A 1 -13.19 0.95 43.38
N ILE A 2 -12.51 2.02 43.79
CA ILE A 2 -12.55 3.35 43.16
C ILE A 2 -11.73 3.37 41.87
N ASP A 3 -10.62 2.63 41.79
CA ASP A 3 -9.76 2.57 40.61
C ASP A 3 -10.36 1.80 39.45
N ALA A 4 -11.21 0.82 39.71
CA ALA A 4 -11.92 0.07 38.66
C ALA A 4 -13.04 0.89 37.99
N VAL A 5 -13.69 1.78 38.76
CA VAL A 5 -14.76 2.66 38.23
C VAL A 5 -14.16 3.82 37.43
N ARG A 6 -12.97 4.33 37.82
CA ARG A 6 -12.25 5.36 37.04
C ARG A 6 -11.67 4.82 35.73
N ALA A 7 -11.15 3.59 35.76
CA ALA A 7 -10.69 2.91 34.58
C ALA A 7 -11.84 2.64 33.57
N ALA A 8 -13.05 2.35 34.05
CA ALA A 8 -14.22 2.15 33.19
C ALA A 8 -14.75 3.46 32.59
N ALA A 9 -14.78 4.56 33.35
CA ALA A 9 -15.14 5.89 32.83
C ALA A 9 -14.14 6.40 31.78
N TYR A 10 -12.84 6.18 32.03
CA TYR A 10 -11.77 6.52 31.08
C TYR A 10 -11.85 5.71 29.77
N THR A 11 -12.38 4.48 29.85
CA THR A 11 -12.58 3.61 28.68
C THR A 11 -13.86 3.96 27.91
N GLU A 12 -14.87 4.53 28.54
CA GLU A 12 -16.11 4.96 27.85
C GLU A 12 -15.95 6.34 27.17
N GLU A 13 -15.21 7.27 27.77
CA GLU A 13 -14.83 8.53 27.09
C GLU A 13 -13.89 8.29 25.90
N ARG A 14 -12.99 7.30 25.95
CA ARG A 14 -12.21 6.86 24.77
C ARG A 14 -13.07 6.29 23.64
N LYS A 15 -14.24 5.75 23.92
CA LYS A 15 -15.18 5.26 22.88
C LYS A 15 -15.92 6.37 22.16
N SER A 16 -15.98 7.57 22.71
CA SER A 16 -16.64 8.73 22.08
C SER A 16 -15.69 9.55 21.18
N ILE A 17 -14.36 9.34 21.30
CA ILE A 17 -13.33 9.86 20.36
C ILE A 17 -12.79 8.66 19.56
N GLY A 18 -13.71 7.82 19.10
CA GLY A 18 -13.37 6.63 18.34
C GLY A 18 -12.84 7.00 16.97
N ILE A 19 -11.51 6.92 16.78
CA ILE A 19 -10.96 6.70 15.45
C ILE A 19 -11.64 5.44 14.93
N SER A 20 -12.39 5.54 13.83
CA SER A 20 -13.01 4.36 13.21
C SER A 20 -11.93 3.34 12.86
N GLN A 21 -12.29 2.06 12.78
CA GLN A 21 -11.30 1.04 12.34
C GLN A 21 -10.72 1.42 10.99
N MET A 22 -11.53 2.03 10.14
CA MET A 22 -11.20 2.56 8.82
C MET A 22 -10.14 3.69 8.87
N GLU A 23 -10.22 4.61 9.86
CA GLU A 23 -9.18 5.64 10.08
C GLU A 23 -7.85 5.03 10.54
N LYS A 24 -7.89 3.94 11.31
CA LYS A 24 -6.68 3.20 11.71
C LYS A 24 -6.02 2.49 10.53
N ASP A 25 -6.81 1.94 9.64
CA ASP A 25 -6.34 1.23 8.46
C ASP A 25 -5.76 2.21 7.42
N VAL A 26 -6.37 3.39 7.24
CA VAL A 26 -5.85 4.48 6.39
C VAL A 26 -4.53 5.06 6.94
N LEU A 27 -4.42 5.24 8.24
CA LEU A 27 -3.19 5.75 8.88
C LEU A 27 -2.03 4.75 8.88
N HIS A 28 -2.30 3.46 8.70
CA HIS A 28 -1.26 2.43 8.65
C HIS A 28 -0.59 2.30 7.27
N TRP A 29 -1.30 2.72 6.20
CA TRP A 29 -0.85 2.57 4.81
C TRP A 29 -1.00 3.93 4.08
N GLY A 30 0.00 4.77 4.14
CA GLY A 30 0.06 6.02 3.36
C GLY A 30 -0.06 5.76 1.85
N GLY A 31 -1.22 5.29 1.37
CA GLY A 31 -1.43 4.83 -0.01
C GLY A 31 -2.80 5.20 -0.56
N THR A 32 -2.88 5.28 -1.85
CA THR A 32 -4.03 5.52 -2.71
C THR A 32 -5.24 4.73 -2.28
N VAL A 33 -6.35 5.40 -2.08
CA VAL A 33 -7.64 4.77 -1.78
C VAL A 33 -8.18 4.09 -3.03
N MET A 34 -8.51 2.80 -2.92
CA MET A 34 -9.22 2.03 -3.93
C MET A 34 -10.66 1.81 -3.47
N ASN A 35 -11.58 1.65 -4.41
CA ASN A 35 -12.96 1.32 -4.10
C ASN A 35 -13.09 -0.17 -3.77
N ASP A 36 -12.99 -0.51 -2.48
CA ASP A 36 -13.05 -1.88 -1.99
C ASP A 36 -14.40 -2.55 -2.28
N ALA A 37 -15.50 -1.79 -2.29
CA ALA A 37 -16.81 -2.34 -2.63
C ALA A 37 -16.86 -2.83 -4.07
N HIS A 38 -16.33 -2.07 -5.03
CA HIS A 38 -16.21 -2.50 -6.42
C HIS A 38 -15.27 -3.72 -6.57
N MET A 39 -14.16 -3.73 -5.84
CA MET A 39 -13.24 -4.88 -5.85
C MET A 39 -13.94 -6.15 -5.33
N GLN A 40 -14.68 -6.07 -4.22
CA GLN A 40 -15.45 -7.20 -3.70
C GLN A 40 -16.55 -7.66 -4.68
N GLN A 41 -17.16 -6.74 -5.43
CA GLN A 41 -18.13 -7.09 -6.47
C GLN A 41 -17.47 -7.81 -7.64
N ILE A 42 -16.28 -7.39 -8.09
CA ILE A 42 -15.49 -8.10 -9.10
C ILE A 42 -15.11 -9.50 -8.58
N PHE A 43 -14.69 -9.64 -7.32
CA PHE A 43 -14.42 -10.95 -6.71
C PHE A 43 -15.64 -11.86 -6.75
N LYS A 44 -16.81 -11.33 -6.40
CA LYS A 44 -18.06 -12.09 -6.47
C LYS A 44 -18.32 -12.61 -7.89
N HIS A 45 -18.21 -11.74 -8.90
CA HIS A 45 -18.41 -12.16 -10.29
C HIS A 45 -17.37 -13.19 -10.75
N TYR A 46 -16.11 -13.01 -10.35
CA TYR A 46 -15.06 -13.99 -10.65
C TYR A 46 -15.37 -15.37 -10.04
N ILE A 47 -15.86 -15.40 -8.80
CA ILE A 47 -16.27 -16.63 -8.11
C ILE A 47 -17.48 -17.26 -8.81
N ASP A 48 -18.50 -16.45 -9.13
CA ASP A 48 -19.73 -16.93 -9.77
C ASP A 48 -19.46 -17.51 -11.18
N ASP A 49 -18.51 -16.92 -11.92
CA ASP A 49 -18.14 -17.35 -13.28
C ASP A 49 -16.97 -18.36 -13.32
N PHE A 50 -16.41 -18.77 -12.17
CA PHE A 50 -15.16 -19.53 -12.08
C PHE A 50 -15.14 -20.81 -12.92
N GLU A 51 -16.21 -21.60 -12.89
CA GLU A 51 -16.33 -22.82 -13.69
C GLU A 51 -16.31 -22.52 -15.19
N LYS A 52 -17.03 -21.47 -15.63
CA LYS A 52 -17.04 -21.02 -17.02
C LYS A 52 -15.68 -20.54 -17.48
N LEU A 53 -14.98 -19.73 -16.67
CA LEU A 53 -13.65 -19.23 -17.00
C LEU A 53 -12.62 -20.34 -17.22
N ASN A 54 -12.84 -21.50 -16.58
CA ASN A 54 -11.92 -22.63 -16.63
C ASN A 54 -12.47 -23.84 -17.41
N ASP A 55 -13.61 -23.71 -18.08
CA ASP A 55 -14.17 -24.76 -18.92
C ASP A 55 -13.30 -25.06 -20.16
N PRO A 56 -13.57 -26.13 -20.95
CA PRO A 56 -12.78 -26.47 -22.14
C PRO A 56 -12.78 -25.39 -23.25
N GLU A 57 -13.74 -24.46 -23.25
CA GLU A 57 -13.82 -23.37 -24.21
C GLU A 57 -12.92 -22.19 -23.82
N HIS A 58 -12.92 -21.77 -22.56
CA HIS A 58 -12.20 -20.61 -22.05
C HIS A 58 -10.80 -20.95 -21.54
N ARG A 59 -10.68 -21.97 -20.69
CA ARG A 59 -9.41 -22.58 -20.22
C ARG A 59 -8.42 -21.61 -19.58
N GLU A 60 -8.87 -20.62 -18.83
CA GLU A 60 -7.97 -19.60 -18.23
C GLU A 60 -6.91 -20.19 -17.28
N TYR A 61 -7.10 -21.43 -16.82
CA TYR A 61 -6.10 -22.20 -16.07
C TYR A 61 -4.76 -22.39 -16.81
N TYR A 62 -4.72 -22.20 -18.16
CA TYR A 62 -3.49 -22.35 -18.95
C TYR A 62 -2.34 -21.45 -18.45
N LYS A 63 -2.66 -20.33 -17.80
CA LYS A 63 -1.66 -19.41 -17.22
C LYS A 63 -0.78 -20.11 -16.19
N TRP A 64 -1.39 -20.88 -15.28
CA TRP A 64 -0.67 -21.69 -14.28
C TRP A 64 0.22 -22.76 -14.91
N GLN A 65 -0.21 -23.31 -16.04
CA GLN A 65 0.58 -24.31 -16.78
C GLN A 65 1.79 -23.68 -17.46
N ILE A 66 1.64 -22.50 -18.05
CA ILE A 66 2.77 -21.77 -18.68
C ILE A 66 3.79 -21.39 -17.61
N VAL A 67 3.36 -20.79 -16.51
CA VAL A 67 4.24 -20.42 -15.37
C VAL A 67 5.03 -21.65 -14.89
N LYS A 68 4.39 -22.81 -14.76
CA LYS A 68 5.07 -24.05 -14.31
C LYS A 68 6.23 -24.47 -15.22
N LYS A 69 6.10 -24.22 -16.52
CA LYS A 69 7.05 -24.72 -17.52
C LYS A 69 8.11 -23.70 -17.92
N PHE A 70 7.82 -22.41 -17.80
CA PHE A 70 8.63 -21.36 -18.41
C PHE A 70 10.05 -21.35 -17.87
N ARG A 71 10.22 -21.23 -16.56
CA ARG A 71 11.55 -21.10 -15.94
C ARG A 71 12.50 -22.26 -16.28
N PRO A 72 12.11 -23.55 -16.11
CA PRO A 72 12.99 -24.66 -16.49
C PRO A 72 13.39 -24.65 -17.97
N MET A 73 12.45 -24.31 -18.87
CA MET A 73 12.75 -24.22 -20.30
C MET A 73 13.69 -23.05 -20.63
N MET A 74 13.52 -21.91 -19.94
CA MET A 74 14.42 -20.77 -20.12
C MET A 74 15.83 -21.05 -19.59
N GLU A 75 15.95 -21.65 -18.42
CA GLU A 75 17.25 -22.07 -17.86
C GLU A 75 17.96 -23.01 -18.83
N GLU A 76 17.26 -24.02 -19.36
CA GLU A 76 17.82 -24.92 -20.38
C GLU A 76 18.21 -24.17 -21.67
N ALA A 77 17.44 -23.19 -22.12
CA ALA A 77 17.79 -22.40 -23.30
C ALA A 77 19.02 -21.54 -23.09
N LEU A 78 19.12 -20.89 -21.92
CA LEU A 78 20.25 -20.01 -21.59
C LEU A 78 21.57 -20.76 -21.36
N GLU A 79 21.50 -22.03 -20.91
CA GLU A 79 22.67 -22.91 -20.76
C GLU A 79 23.08 -23.61 -22.07
N SER A 80 22.27 -23.51 -23.13
CA SER A 80 22.55 -24.18 -24.40
C SER A 80 23.65 -23.50 -25.22
N THR A 81 24.13 -24.17 -26.26
CA THR A 81 25.10 -23.59 -27.19
C THR A 81 24.47 -22.52 -28.07
N ASP A 82 25.30 -21.65 -28.68
CA ASP A 82 24.84 -20.58 -29.57
C ASP A 82 24.06 -21.06 -30.78
N SER A 83 24.36 -22.26 -31.23
CA SER A 83 23.63 -22.92 -32.34
C SER A 83 22.25 -23.47 -31.94
N GLU A 84 21.99 -23.64 -30.66
CA GLU A 84 20.76 -24.27 -30.14
C GLU A 84 19.80 -23.27 -29.52
N ILE A 85 20.29 -22.12 -28.99
CA ILE A 85 19.48 -21.19 -28.21
C ILE A 85 18.26 -20.71 -28.96
N SER A 86 18.36 -20.34 -30.23
CA SER A 86 17.23 -19.84 -31.01
C SER A 86 16.13 -20.90 -31.17
N ALA A 87 16.52 -22.18 -31.37
CA ALA A 87 15.57 -23.29 -31.48
C ALA A 87 14.83 -23.53 -30.16
N LYS A 88 15.56 -23.50 -29.01
CA LYS A 88 14.96 -23.62 -27.67
C LYS A 88 14.04 -22.47 -27.36
N LEU A 89 14.43 -21.24 -27.64
CA LEU A 89 13.58 -20.06 -27.50
C LEU A 89 12.31 -20.16 -28.38
N TYR A 90 12.40 -20.77 -29.57
CA TYR A 90 11.24 -21.02 -30.41
C TYR A 90 10.23 -21.99 -29.79
N GLU A 91 10.69 -23.02 -29.06
CA GLU A 91 9.77 -23.89 -28.31
C GLU A 91 9.07 -23.15 -27.17
N ILE A 92 9.79 -22.27 -26.47
CA ILE A 92 9.20 -21.40 -25.44
C ILE A 92 8.18 -20.45 -26.06
N LYS A 93 8.50 -19.83 -27.22
CA LYS A 93 7.60 -18.99 -28.00
C LYS A 93 6.27 -19.69 -28.29
N LYS A 94 6.31 -20.94 -28.74
CA LYS A 94 5.08 -21.71 -29.02
C LYS A 94 4.21 -21.88 -27.77
N MET A 95 4.83 -22.12 -26.62
CA MET A 95 4.13 -22.30 -25.36
C MET A 95 3.52 -20.98 -24.86
N THR A 96 4.23 -19.86 -25.01
CA THR A 96 3.84 -18.53 -24.46
C THR A 96 3.00 -17.70 -25.42
N SER A 97 2.71 -18.16 -26.62
CA SER A 97 2.09 -17.36 -27.69
C SER A 97 0.77 -16.68 -27.28
N ASN A 98 -0.06 -17.33 -26.48
CA ASN A 98 -1.33 -16.77 -25.99
C ASN A 98 -1.15 -15.61 -25.01
N LEU A 99 -0.01 -15.54 -24.32
CA LEU A 99 0.29 -14.45 -23.37
C LEU A 99 1.03 -13.28 -24.04
N VAL A 100 1.94 -13.57 -24.96
CA VAL A 100 2.93 -12.60 -25.47
C VAL A 100 2.76 -12.30 -26.95
N ASP A 101 2.70 -13.32 -27.80
CA ASP A 101 2.83 -13.18 -29.26
C ASP A 101 1.50 -12.96 -29.98
N ASN A 102 0.78 -11.91 -29.64
CA ASN A 102 -0.48 -11.62 -30.31
C ASN A 102 -0.28 -10.95 -31.68
N TYR A 103 0.11 -9.68 -31.71
CA TYR A 103 0.12 -8.83 -32.91
C TYR A 103 1.54 -8.57 -33.42
N THR A 104 2.41 -8.14 -32.52
CA THR A 104 3.80 -7.76 -32.83
C THR A 104 4.78 -8.92 -32.74
N GLN A 105 4.37 -10.04 -32.17
CA GLN A 105 5.18 -11.24 -31.99
C GLN A 105 6.54 -10.96 -31.31
N PRO A 106 6.55 -10.31 -30.14
CA PRO A 106 7.78 -9.84 -29.51
C PRO A 106 8.73 -10.97 -29.12
N PHE A 107 8.22 -12.11 -28.62
CA PHE A 107 9.06 -13.26 -28.30
C PHE A 107 9.66 -13.89 -29.57
N HIS A 108 8.91 -13.95 -30.67
CA HIS A 108 9.45 -14.40 -31.96
C HIS A 108 10.57 -13.46 -32.43
N GLY A 109 10.50 -12.18 -32.14
CA GLY A 109 11.58 -11.23 -32.37
C GLY A 109 12.87 -11.66 -31.67
N LEU A 110 12.80 -12.04 -30.38
CA LEU A 110 13.94 -12.55 -29.63
C LEU A 110 14.53 -13.85 -30.20
N VAL A 111 13.67 -14.75 -30.73
CA VAL A 111 14.14 -15.91 -31.47
C VAL A 111 14.96 -15.47 -32.71
N LYS A 112 14.48 -14.47 -33.47
CA LYS A 112 15.16 -13.95 -34.66
C LYS A 112 16.44 -13.21 -34.31
N PHE A 113 16.48 -12.49 -33.20
CA PHE A 113 17.70 -11.85 -32.71
C PHE A 113 18.73 -12.88 -32.26
N ALA A 114 18.29 -13.96 -31.60
CA ALA A 114 19.19 -15.05 -31.18
C ALA A 114 19.77 -15.85 -32.35
N GLU A 115 19.15 -15.85 -33.55
CA GLU A 115 19.73 -16.40 -34.78
C GLU A 115 20.94 -15.58 -35.27
N GLN A 116 21.02 -14.30 -34.88
CA GLN A 116 22.07 -13.36 -35.31
C GLN A 116 23.11 -13.09 -34.22
N GLU A 117 22.62 -12.85 -32.99
CA GLU A 117 23.42 -12.49 -31.81
C GLU A 117 23.04 -13.36 -30.61
N PRO A 118 23.35 -14.64 -30.58
CA PRO A 118 22.95 -15.56 -29.52
C PRO A 118 23.43 -15.12 -28.13
N ASP A 119 24.70 -14.67 -28.00
CA ASP A 119 25.27 -14.22 -26.73
C ASP A 119 24.60 -12.95 -26.20
N THR A 120 24.28 -12.00 -27.10
CA THR A 120 23.59 -10.78 -26.73
C THR A 120 22.21 -11.08 -26.13
N VAL A 121 21.43 -11.95 -26.80
CA VAL A 121 20.10 -12.33 -26.31
C VAL A 121 20.18 -13.11 -25.00
N ARG A 122 21.18 -14.01 -24.87
CA ARG A 122 21.45 -14.74 -23.62
C ARG A 122 21.72 -13.77 -22.47
N GLN A 123 22.61 -12.81 -22.68
CA GLN A 123 22.98 -11.83 -21.66
C GLN A 123 21.79 -10.95 -21.26
N MET A 124 21.00 -10.49 -22.22
CA MET A 124 19.78 -9.72 -21.95
C MET A 124 18.84 -10.46 -20.97
N PHE A 125 18.56 -11.74 -21.20
CA PHE A 125 17.72 -12.52 -20.30
C PHE A 125 18.37 -12.76 -18.93
N LEU A 126 19.68 -13.03 -18.88
CA LEU A 126 20.39 -13.24 -17.62
C LEU A 126 20.33 -11.97 -16.75
N GLU A 127 20.53 -10.80 -17.33
CA GLU A 127 20.45 -9.50 -16.64
C GLU A 127 19.02 -9.20 -16.17
N LEU A 128 18.02 -9.43 -17.02
CA LEU A 128 16.62 -9.25 -16.66
C LEU A 128 16.22 -10.15 -15.47
N PHE A 129 16.58 -11.43 -15.53
CA PHE A 129 16.20 -12.40 -14.49
C PHE A 129 17.00 -12.23 -13.20
N ALA A 130 18.24 -11.73 -13.27
CA ALA A 130 18.99 -11.38 -12.07
C ALA A 130 18.29 -10.30 -11.23
N ALA A 131 17.56 -9.37 -11.89
CA ALA A 131 16.81 -8.33 -11.20
C ALA A 131 15.43 -8.79 -10.68
N SER A 132 15.01 -10.04 -10.93
CA SER A 132 13.64 -10.51 -10.67
C SER A 132 13.21 -10.40 -9.19
N ALA A 133 14.11 -10.67 -8.26
CA ALA A 133 13.87 -10.59 -6.82
C ALA A 133 14.47 -9.33 -6.16
N GLU A 134 15.05 -8.42 -6.95
CA GLU A 134 15.64 -7.17 -6.47
C GLU A 134 14.59 -6.09 -6.17
N GLY A 135 15.04 -4.95 -5.65
CA GLY A 135 14.18 -3.79 -5.40
C GLY A 135 13.60 -3.17 -6.67
N MET A 136 12.57 -2.33 -6.54
CA MET A 136 11.83 -1.76 -7.67
C MET A 136 12.71 -0.91 -8.60
N GLU A 137 13.71 -0.19 -8.08
CA GLU A 137 14.63 0.60 -8.88
C GLU A 137 15.45 -0.28 -9.82
N GLN A 138 15.99 -1.39 -9.32
CA GLN A 138 16.77 -2.36 -10.10
C GLN A 138 15.89 -3.06 -11.13
N LYS A 139 14.67 -3.45 -10.78
CA LYS A 139 13.71 -4.03 -11.73
C LYS A 139 13.35 -3.07 -12.85
N GLN A 140 13.04 -1.82 -12.52
CA GLN A 140 12.72 -0.80 -13.51
C GLN A 140 13.88 -0.58 -14.46
N ALA A 141 15.11 -0.50 -13.94
CA ALA A 141 16.32 -0.35 -14.75
C ALA A 141 16.52 -1.54 -15.70
N ALA A 142 16.44 -2.77 -15.20
CA ALA A 142 16.64 -3.99 -16.00
C ALA A 142 15.56 -4.12 -17.11
N VAL A 143 14.30 -3.80 -16.81
CA VAL A 143 13.22 -3.81 -17.81
C VAL A 143 13.47 -2.75 -18.88
N SER A 144 13.89 -1.55 -18.50
CA SER A 144 14.19 -0.47 -19.44
C SER A 144 15.37 -0.81 -20.34
N GLU A 145 16.44 -1.37 -19.78
CA GLU A 145 17.62 -1.79 -20.52
C GLU A 145 17.32 -2.94 -21.49
N PHE A 146 16.52 -3.91 -21.06
CA PHE A 146 16.06 -4.99 -21.94
C PHE A 146 15.28 -4.45 -23.14
N LEU A 147 14.36 -3.49 -22.90
CA LEU A 147 13.59 -2.83 -23.98
C LEU A 147 14.50 -2.06 -24.94
N GLU A 148 15.45 -1.30 -24.42
CA GLU A 148 16.41 -0.55 -25.23
C GLU A 148 17.21 -1.49 -26.16
N LYS A 149 17.74 -2.60 -25.62
CA LYS A 149 18.44 -3.62 -26.38
C LYS A 149 17.54 -4.27 -27.45
N CYS A 150 16.28 -4.57 -27.12
CA CYS A 150 15.32 -5.07 -28.11
C CYS A 150 15.11 -4.08 -29.26
N HIS A 151 15.02 -2.79 -28.99
CA HIS A 151 14.85 -1.75 -30.02
C HIS A 151 16.12 -1.61 -30.87
N GLU A 152 17.32 -1.63 -30.27
CA GLU A 152 18.58 -1.62 -31.00
C GLU A 152 18.69 -2.81 -31.98
N LEU A 153 18.34 -4.02 -31.52
CA LEU A 153 18.36 -5.22 -32.34
C LEU A 153 17.30 -5.18 -33.45
N LEU A 154 16.11 -4.66 -33.14
CA LEU A 154 15.04 -4.47 -34.11
C LEU A 154 15.47 -3.52 -35.23
N ASP A 155 16.02 -2.36 -34.88
CA ASP A 155 16.46 -1.35 -35.85
C ASP A 155 17.65 -1.87 -36.69
N ARG A 156 18.52 -2.69 -36.11
CA ARG A 156 19.67 -3.28 -36.81
C ARG A 156 19.27 -4.34 -37.82
N TYR A 157 18.39 -5.26 -37.44
CA TYR A 157 18.08 -6.44 -38.26
C TYR A 157 16.77 -6.34 -39.02
N PHE A 158 15.84 -5.54 -38.55
CA PHE A 158 14.50 -5.37 -39.16
C PHE A 158 14.06 -3.90 -39.17
N PRO A 159 14.86 -3.00 -39.77
CA PRO A 159 14.60 -1.56 -39.71
C PRO A 159 13.21 -1.21 -40.24
N GLY A 160 12.48 -0.41 -39.48
CA GLY A 160 11.13 0.00 -39.81
C GLY A 160 10.05 -1.07 -39.70
N SER A 161 10.38 -2.26 -39.20
CA SER A 161 9.41 -3.32 -38.97
C SER A 161 8.52 -2.98 -37.77
N TYR A 162 7.22 -3.23 -37.90
CA TYR A 162 6.28 -3.24 -36.80
C TYR A 162 6.28 -4.59 -36.07
N LEU A 163 6.68 -5.67 -36.74
CA LEU A 163 6.81 -7.00 -36.15
C LEU A 163 8.06 -7.06 -35.27
N TYR A 164 8.02 -7.92 -34.29
CA TYR A 164 9.13 -8.23 -33.34
C TYR A 164 9.42 -7.12 -32.31
N LYS A 165 8.58 -6.08 -32.29
CA LYS A 165 8.71 -5.01 -31.29
C LYS A 165 8.32 -5.52 -29.91
N ASN A 166 9.26 -5.46 -28.97
CA ASN A 166 9.01 -5.66 -27.55
C ASN A 166 8.49 -4.36 -26.92
N ASP A 167 7.68 -4.49 -25.88
CA ASP A 167 7.09 -3.43 -25.09
C ASP A 167 7.03 -3.81 -23.59
N MET A 168 6.52 -2.94 -22.76
CA MET A 168 6.37 -3.21 -21.31
C MET A 168 5.57 -4.48 -21.01
N HIS A 169 4.54 -4.77 -21.82
CA HIS A 169 3.76 -6.01 -21.65
C HIS A 169 4.63 -7.24 -21.85
N SER A 170 5.39 -7.31 -22.93
CA SER A 170 6.21 -8.47 -23.26
C SER A 170 7.31 -8.70 -22.21
N VAL A 171 8.05 -7.64 -21.83
CA VAL A 171 9.18 -7.77 -20.90
C VAL A 171 8.72 -8.09 -19.48
N THR A 172 7.67 -7.43 -19.00
CA THR A 172 7.10 -7.78 -17.69
C THR A 172 6.51 -9.20 -17.67
N THR A 173 6.02 -9.70 -18.82
CA THR A 173 5.58 -11.09 -18.93
C THR A 173 6.75 -12.06 -18.80
N TYR A 174 7.90 -11.79 -19.43
CA TYR A 174 9.08 -12.66 -19.29
C TYR A 174 9.57 -12.71 -17.85
N LEU A 175 9.64 -11.56 -17.19
CA LEU A 175 10.07 -11.43 -15.81
C LEU A 175 9.12 -12.19 -14.85
N PHE A 176 7.81 -12.00 -15.03
CA PHE A 176 6.78 -12.70 -14.26
C PHE A 176 6.81 -14.21 -14.47
N LEU A 177 6.91 -14.69 -15.72
CA LEU A 177 6.93 -16.11 -16.00
C LEU A 177 8.17 -16.82 -15.42
N TYR A 178 9.28 -16.10 -15.29
CA TYR A 178 10.50 -16.60 -14.67
C TYR A 178 10.41 -16.63 -13.13
N ASP A 179 9.85 -15.59 -12.53
CA ASP A 179 9.71 -15.44 -11.08
C ASP A 179 8.37 -14.80 -10.71
N PRO A 180 7.29 -15.59 -10.68
CA PRO A 180 5.94 -15.08 -10.40
C PRO A 180 5.76 -14.59 -8.96
N ASP A 181 6.55 -15.08 -8.00
CA ASP A 181 6.41 -14.70 -6.59
C ASP A 181 6.83 -13.24 -6.32
N HIS A 182 7.61 -12.62 -7.24
CA HIS A 182 8.12 -11.27 -7.07
C HIS A 182 7.70 -10.29 -8.17
N ASN A 183 6.94 -10.73 -9.16
CA ASN A 183 6.64 -9.91 -10.33
C ASN A 183 5.16 -9.98 -10.76
N TYR A 184 4.74 -8.99 -11.58
CA TYR A 184 3.41 -8.92 -12.19
C TYR A 184 3.50 -8.65 -13.69
N ILE A 185 2.51 -9.14 -14.45
CA ILE A 185 2.37 -8.83 -15.88
C ILE A 185 1.65 -7.50 -16.03
N PHE A 186 2.28 -6.54 -16.72
CA PHE A 186 1.63 -5.29 -17.11
C PHE A 186 0.98 -5.42 -18.49
N LYS A 187 -0.35 -5.48 -18.55
CA LYS A 187 -1.12 -5.45 -19.80
C LYS A 187 -1.99 -4.20 -19.82
N SER A 188 -1.51 -3.14 -20.47
CA SER A 188 -2.00 -1.77 -20.37
C SER A 188 -3.53 -1.64 -20.46
N SER A 189 -4.16 -2.21 -21.50
CA SER A 189 -5.62 -2.07 -21.69
C SER A 189 -6.43 -2.73 -20.58
N HIS A 190 -5.99 -3.89 -20.08
CA HIS A 190 -6.67 -4.62 -19.01
C HIS A 190 -6.43 -3.94 -17.67
N ALA A 191 -5.19 -3.52 -17.41
CA ALA A 191 -4.82 -2.80 -16.22
C ALA A 191 -5.60 -1.49 -16.06
N LEU A 192 -5.74 -0.71 -17.14
CA LEU A 192 -6.49 0.56 -17.14
C LEU A 192 -7.99 0.35 -16.86
N ILE A 193 -8.61 -0.67 -17.46
CA ILE A 193 -10.02 -0.97 -17.20
C ILE A 193 -10.21 -1.38 -15.74
N PHE A 194 -9.36 -2.26 -15.23
CA PHE A 194 -9.44 -2.72 -13.86
C PHE A 194 -9.22 -1.57 -12.87
N ALA A 195 -8.19 -0.76 -13.09
CA ALA A 195 -7.89 0.42 -12.28
C ALA A 195 -9.07 1.41 -12.24
N ASP A 196 -9.69 1.70 -13.39
CA ASP A 196 -10.88 2.55 -13.45
C ASP A 196 -12.04 1.94 -12.64
N CYS A 197 -12.23 0.61 -12.68
CA CYS A 197 -13.30 -0.05 -11.92
C CYS A 197 -13.12 0.06 -10.40
N ILE A 198 -11.88 -0.04 -9.91
CA ILE A 198 -11.55 0.05 -8.49
C ILE A 198 -11.14 1.47 -8.06
N GLU A 199 -11.30 2.45 -8.94
CA GLU A 199 -10.97 3.86 -8.71
C GLU A 199 -9.51 4.12 -8.31
N PHE A 200 -8.59 3.28 -8.80
CA PHE A 200 -7.16 3.50 -8.69
C PHE A 200 -6.70 4.45 -9.80
N TYR A 201 -6.30 5.67 -9.44
CA TYR A 201 -6.00 6.73 -10.40
C TYR A 201 -4.56 7.22 -10.36
N ASP A 202 -3.66 6.51 -9.68
CA ASP A 202 -2.24 6.84 -9.68
C ASP A 202 -1.66 6.69 -11.07
N ASP A 203 -0.79 7.62 -11.45
CA ASP A 203 -0.23 7.70 -12.78
C ASP A 203 1.02 6.83 -12.90
N TRP A 204 0.86 5.64 -13.43
CA TRP A 204 1.98 4.78 -13.78
C TRP A 204 2.63 5.10 -15.12
N GLY A 205 2.24 6.19 -15.80
CA GLY A 205 2.80 6.54 -17.11
C GLY A 205 2.22 5.74 -18.26
N SER A 206 2.95 5.69 -19.38
CA SER A 206 2.50 5.01 -20.60
C SER A 206 3.66 4.60 -21.51
N GLY A 207 3.41 3.68 -22.45
CA GLY A 207 4.40 3.18 -23.39
C GLY A 207 5.57 2.51 -22.66
N ASP A 208 6.80 2.84 -23.03
CA ASP A 208 8.02 2.30 -22.42
C ASP A 208 8.40 3.02 -21.12
N ASN A 209 7.67 4.09 -20.74
CA ASN A 209 7.90 4.88 -19.53
C ASN A 209 6.91 4.52 -18.40
N VAL A 210 6.44 3.28 -18.37
CA VAL A 210 5.60 2.79 -17.26
C VAL A 210 6.43 2.67 -15.99
N LYS A 211 5.91 3.24 -14.90
CA LYS A 211 6.46 3.15 -13.54
C LYS A 211 5.98 1.86 -12.90
N LEU A 212 6.85 0.88 -12.80
CA LEU A 212 6.50 -0.43 -12.24
C LEU A 212 6.12 -0.36 -10.77
N ASP A 213 6.73 0.52 -9.99
CA ASP A 213 6.43 0.73 -8.58
C ASP A 213 4.95 1.09 -8.35
N VAL A 214 4.41 2.00 -9.16
CA VAL A 214 2.99 2.40 -9.07
C VAL A 214 2.07 1.26 -9.48
N TYR A 215 2.38 0.56 -10.57
CA TYR A 215 1.57 -0.57 -11.01
C TYR A 215 1.63 -1.75 -10.04
N TYR A 216 2.81 -2.09 -9.53
CA TYR A 216 2.99 -3.17 -8.56
C TYR A 216 2.27 -2.86 -7.25
N HIS A 217 2.30 -1.59 -6.81
CA HIS A 217 1.52 -1.19 -5.64
C HIS A 217 0.02 -1.50 -5.78
N MET A 218 -0.59 -1.22 -6.94
CA MET A 218 -1.98 -1.63 -7.21
C MET A 218 -2.13 -3.16 -7.12
N CYS A 219 -1.23 -3.91 -7.75
CA CYS A 219 -1.29 -5.37 -7.77
C CYS A 219 -1.10 -5.99 -6.38
N ASP A 220 -0.19 -5.45 -5.57
CA ASP A 220 0.03 -5.88 -4.18
C ASP A 220 -1.23 -5.72 -3.35
N ARG A 221 -1.94 -4.59 -3.49
CA ARG A 221 -3.21 -4.37 -2.79
C ARG A 221 -4.30 -5.34 -3.23
N ILE A 222 -4.36 -5.69 -4.51
CA ILE A 222 -5.28 -6.72 -5.01
C ILE A 222 -4.89 -8.08 -4.43
N ALA A 223 -3.60 -8.43 -4.40
CA ALA A 223 -3.11 -9.67 -3.81
C ALA A 223 -3.47 -9.77 -2.32
N ASP A 224 -3.29 -8.70 -1.55
CA ASP A 224 -3.66 -8.64 -0.13
C ASP A 224 -5.17 -8.78 0.08
N ALA A 225 -5.97 -8.15 -0.76
CA ALA A 225 -7.43 -8.31 -0.72
C ALA A 225 -7.85 -9.76 -1.05
N ILE A 226 -7.22 -10.41 -2.03
CA ILE A 226 -7.41 -11.83 -2.34
C ILE A 226 -7.04 -12.71 -1.14
N LYS A 227 -5.83 -12.50 -0.56
CA LYS A 227 -5.34 -13.23 0.61
C LYS A 227 -6.25 -13.05 1.83
N SER A 228 -6.93 -11.92 1.93
CA SER A 228 -7.89 -11.61 2.99
C SER A 228 -9.32 -12.13 2.72
N SER A 229 -9.60 -12.67 1.53
CA SER A 229 -10.91 -13.20 1.14
C SER A 229 -10.97 -14.74 1.21
N PRO A 230 -11.60 -15.33 2.24
CA PRO A 230 -11.75 -16.78 2.32
C PRO A 230 -12.48 -17.40 1.10
N ALA A 231 -13.41 -16.64 0.50
CA ALA A 231 -14.16 -17.10 -0.67
C ALA A 231 -13.24 -17.20 -1.91
N MET A 232 -12.41 -16.17 -2.17
CA MET A 232 -11.43 -16.19 -3.26
C MET A 232 -10.41 -17.31 -3.08
N LEU A 233 -9.86 -17.46 -1.86
CA LEU A 233 -8.90 -18.54 -1.56
C LEU A 233 -9.50 -19.93 -1.76
N LYS A 234 -10.75 -20.15 -1.35
CA LYS A 234 -11.46 -21.40 -1.56
C LYS A 234 -11.70 -21.68 -3.05
N THR A 235 -12.10 -20.66 -3.81
CA THR A 235 -12.31 -20.77 -5.25
C THR A 235 -11.02 -21.10 -5.98
N ASP A 236 -9.92 -20.41 -5.66
CA ASP A 236 -8.62 -20.69 -6.23
C ASP A 236 -8.10 -22.10 -5.89
N ALA A 237 -8.33 -22.58 -4.66
CA ALA A 237 -8.00 -23.95 -4.28
C ALA A 237 -8.75 -24.99 -5.14
N GLY A 238 -10.00 -24.73 -5.51
CA GLY A 238 -10.78 -25.56 -6.42
C GLY A 238 -10.12 -25.77 -7.78
N ARG A 239 -9.27 -24.89 -8.24
CA ARG A 239 -8.46 -25.03 -9.46
C ARG A 239 -7.59 -26.30 -9.42
N PHE A 240 -7.01 -26.58 -8.27
CA PHE A 240 -6.13 -27.72 -8.05
C PHE A 240 -6.89 -29.02 -7.75
N GLU A 241 -8.17 -28.92 -7.43
CA GLU A 241 -9.04 -30.08 -7.13
C GLU A 241 -9.77 -30.57 -8.38
N ASN A 242 -10.35 -29.67 -9.18
CA ASN A 242 -11.21 -30.00 -10.31
C ASN A 242 -10.43 -30.35 -11.58
N GLY A 243 -9.34 -29.62 -11.87
CA GLY A 243 -8.45 -29.81 -13.02
C GLY A 243 -9.08 -29.74 -14.41
N TRP A 244 -10.41 -29.66 -14.54
CA TRP A 244 -11.16 -29.57 -15.81
C TRP A 244 -10.67 -30.53 -16.89
N GLY A 245 -10.33 -31.78 -16.50
CA GLY A 245 -9.79 -32.81 -17.38
C GLY A 245 -8.29 -32.70 -17.64
N VAL A 246 -7.60 -31.80 -16.96
CA VAL A 246 -6.15 -31.64 -16.99
C VAL A 246 -5.57 -32.06 -15.63
N ASP A 247 -4.39 -32.70 -15.63
CA ASP A 247 -3.70 -33.02 -14.39
C ASP A 247 -3.32 -31.78 -13.60
N PRO A 248 -3.88 -31.54 -12.39
CA PRO A 248 -3.56 -30.38 -11.56
C PRO A 248 -2.08 -30.26 -11.20
N GLN A 249 -1.30 -31.34 -11.25
CA GLN A 249 0.15 -31.30 -11.04
C GLN A 249 0.88 -30.50 -12.13
N THR A 250 0.22 -30.22 -13.26
CA THR A 250 0.78 -29.36 -14.31
C THR A 250 0.67 -27.88 -13.99
N PHE A 251 -0.03 -27.49 -12.93
CA PHE A 251 -0.18 -26.10 -12.50
C PHE A 251 0.97 -25.66 -11.60
N ALA A 252 1.40 -24.40 -11.74
CA ALA A 252 2.31 -23.78 -10.80
C ALA A 252 1.60 -23.50 -9.48
N PRO A 253 2.27 -23.64 -8.32
CA PRO A 253 1.77 -23.09 -7.08
C PRO A 253 1.76 -21.55 -7.18
N ASP A 254 0.72 -20.92 -6.64
CA ASP A 254 0.57 -19.45 -6.61
C ASP A 254 0.48 -18.99 -5.15
N ARG A 255 1.63 -18.91 -4.48
CA ARG A 255 1.70 -18.61 -3.04
C ARG A 255 1.37 -17.14 -2.78
N GLU A 256 1.97 -16.25 -3.56
CA GLU A 256 1.79 -14.81 -3.45
C GLU A 256 0.53 -14.29 -4.15
N LYS A 257 -0.19 -15.17 -4.87
CA LYS A 257 -1.42 -14.85 -5.62
C LYS A 257 -1.20 -13.95 -6.83
N HIS A 258 0.00 -13.85 -7.31
CA HIS A 258 0.33 -12.99 -8.45
C HIS A 258 -0.22 -13.52 -9.78
N ILE A 259 -0.30 -14.86 -9.95
CA ILE A 259 -0.95 -15.46 -11.13
C ILE A 259 -2.46 -15.12 -11.07
N LEU A 260 -3.07 -15.28 -9.90
CA LEU A 260 -4.49 -14.98 -9.70
C LEU A 260 -4.80 -13.49 -9.85
N VAL A 261 -3.92 -12.59 -9.42
CA VAL A 261 -4.04 -11.13 -9.66
C VAL A 261 -4.08 -10.84 -11.15
N PHE A 262 -3.14 -11.40 -11.92
CA PHE A 262 -3.13 -11.22 -13.37
C PHE A 262 -4.38 -11.82 -14.02
N ASP A 263 -4.79 -13.01 -13.61
CA ASP A 263 -5.99 -13.67 -14.11
C ASP A 263 -7.25 -12.83 -13.84
N LEU A 264 -7.39 -12.32 -12.63
CA LEU A 264 -8.50 -11.45 -12.24
C LEU A 264 -8.56 -10.17 -13.08
N ILE A 265 -7.43 -9.47 -13.24
CA ILE A 265 -7.33 -8.25 -14.06
C ILE A 265 -7.69 -8.57 -15.52
N TYR A 266 -7.18 -9.67 -16.05
CA TYR A 266 -7.47 -10.11 -17.41
C TYR A 266 -8.95 -10.47 -17.60
N CYS A 267 -9.48 -11.34 -16.75
CA CYS A 267 -10.86 -11.82 -16.81
C CYS A 267 -11.86 -10.68 -16.60
N CYS A 268 -11.54 -9.71 -15.71
CA CYS A 268 -12.40 -8.56 -15.48
C CYS A 268 -12.73 -7.82 -16.77
N SER A 269 -11.74 -7.52 -17.59
CA SER A 269 -11.95 -6.80 -18.85
C SER A 269 -12.38 -7.69 -20.01
N THR A 270 -11.89 -8.94 -20.08
CA THR A 270 -12.18 -9.86 -21.20
C THR A 270 -13.60 -10.40 -21.13
N TYR A 271 -14.06 -10.74 -19.93
CA TYR A 271 -15.39 -11.32 -19.72
C TYR A 271 -16.41 -10.37 -19.11
N GLY A 272 -16.02 -9.10 -18.88
CA GLY A 272 -16.92 -8.05 -18.41
C GLY A 272 -17.40 -8.23 -16.99
N LEU A 273 -16.54 -8.72 -16.06
CA LEU A 273 -16.90 -8.93 -14.66
C LEU A 273 -17.27 -7.63 -13.91
N PHE A 274 -17.21 -6.50 -14.60
CA PHE A 274 -17.61 -5.17 -14.11
C PHE A 274 -18.91 -4.65 -14.72
N SER A 275 -19.64 -5.47 -15.49
CA SER A 275 -20.77 -5.02 -16.33
C SER A 275 -21.92 -4.34 -15.57
N ASP A 276 -22.09 -4.65 -14.30
CA ASP A 276 -23.08 -4.06 -13.38
C ASP A 276 -22.47 -3.06 -12.38
N ILE A 277 -21.17 -2.79 -12.47
CA ILE A 277 -20.48 -1.80 -11.64
C ILE A 277 -20.55 -0.44 -12.32
N THR A 278 -21.13 0.53 -11.64
CA THR A 278 -21.16 1.92 -12.11
C THR A 278 -19.91 2.65 -11.62
N PHE A 279 -18.98 2.92 -12.52
CA PHE A 279 -17.77 3.67 -12.22
C PHE A 279 -17.53 4.77 -13.25
N LYS A 280 -16.79 5.79 -12.84
CA LYS A 280 -16.39 6.89 -13.74
C LYS A 280 -15.09 6.53 -14.45
N ARG A 281 -14.99 6.95 -15.70
CA ARG A 281 -13.72 6.96 -16.45
C ARG A 281 -13.26 8.41 -16.62
N PRO A 282 -12.61 8.98 -15.57
CA PRO A 282 -12.21 10.37 -15.61
C PRO A 282 -11.18 10.62 -16.71
N LYS A 283 -11.23 11.81 -17.31
CA LYS A 283 -10.20 12.23 -18.29
C LYS A 283 -8.87 12.46 -17.55
N THR A 284 -7.76 12.42 -18.28
CA THR A 284 -6.41 12.57 -17.73
C THR A 284 -6.26 13.76 -16.78
N LYS A 285 -6.79 14.94 -17.14
CA LYS A 285 -6.75 16.12 -16.26
C LYS A 285 -7.57 15.96 -14.97
N GLU A 286 -8.67 15.24 -15.06
CA GLU A 286 -9.52 14.96 -13.90
C GLU A 286 -8.87 13.93 -12.98
N LYS A 287 -8.22 12.90 -13.55
CA LYS A 287 -7.39 11.93 -12.79
C LYS A 287 -6.28 12.64 -12.03
N GLN A 288 -5.55 13.56 -12.68
CA GLN A 288 -4.50 14.35 -12.04
C GLN A 288 -5.06 15.19 -10.88
N LEU A 289 -6.20 15.84 -11.07
CA LEU A 289 -6.82 16.63 -10.00
C LEU A 289 -7.26 15.76 -8.81
N ILE A 290 -7.82 14.58 -9.07
CA ILE A 290 -8.20 13.63 -8.02
C ILE A 290 -6.94 13.17 -7.28
N GLN A 291 -5.89 12.84 -8.02
CA GLN A 291 -4.60 12.44 -7.44
C GLN A 291 -3.98 13.53 -6.55
N GLU A 292 -3.93 14.78 -7.02
CA GLU A 292 -3.46 15.92 -6.21
C GLU A 292 -4.24 16.08 -4.90
N LYS A 293 -5.57 15.83 -4.95
CA LYS A 293 -6.42 15.90 -3.77
C LYS A 293 -6.19 14.73 -2.81
N LYS A 294 -5.96 13.52 -3.34
CA LYS A 294 -5.60 12.34 -2.55
C LYS A 294 -4.27 12.55 -1.83
N GLU A 295 -3.22 12.96 -2.55
CA GLU A 295 -1.92 13.27 -1.96
C GLU A 295 -2.01 14.34 -0.86
N LYS A 296 -2.86 15.36 -1.09
CA LYS A 296 -3.13 16.36 -0.08
C LYS A 296 -3.86 15.79 1.14
N ALA A 297 -4.82 14.90 0.93
CA ALA A 297 -5.54 14.23 2.01
C ALA A 297 -4.60 13.37 2.86
N VAL A 298 -3.70 12.58 2.23
CA VAL A 298 -2.67 11.80 2.92
C VAL A 298 -1.80 12.70 3.80
N ARG A 299 -1.24 13.78 3.23
CA ARG A 299 -0.40 14.71 3.99
C ARG A 299 -1.15 15.32 5.19
N LEU A 300 -2.41 15.73 4.99
CA LEU A 300 -3.21 16.31 6.07
C LEU A 300 -3.57 15.27 7.14
N SER A 301 -3.71 14.00 6.79
CA SER A 301 -3.92 12.91 7.75
C SER A 301 -2.68 12.69 8.63
N GLU A 302 -1.48 12.76 8.05
CA GLU A 302 -0.22 12.68 8.79
C GLU A 302 -0.02 13.88 9.72
N GLU A 303 -0.34 15.09 9.25
CA GLU A 303 -0.32 16.32 10.07
C GLU A 303 -1.30 16.21 11.26
N LEU A 304 -2.50 15.68 11.03
CA LEU A 304 -3.49 15.43 12.09
C LEU A 304 -3.00 14.38 13.08
N LYS A 305 -2.40 13.30 12.60
CA LYS A 305 -1.82 12.26 13.46
C LYS A 305 -0.75 12.84 14.38
N ALA A 306 0.20 13.59 13.84
CA ALA A 306 1.25 14.22 14.62
C ALA A 306 0.70 15.20 15.66
N ALA A 307 -0.31 16.02 15.29
CA ALA A 307 -0.96 16.95 16.20
C ALA A 307 -1.70 16.20 17.34
N ARG A 308 -2.35 15.07 17.05
CA ARG A 308 -3.02 14.23 18.07
C ARG A 308 -2.03 13.57 19.03
N GLU A 309 -0.90 13.09 18.54
CA GLU A 309 0.17 12.54 19.40
C GLU A 309 0.71 13.59 20.37
N GLU A 310 0.91 14.84 19.92
CA GLU A 310 1.33 15.93 20.80
C GLU A 310 0.21 16.31 21.81
N TYR A 311 -1.05 16.24 21.39
CA TYR A 311 -2.19 16.48 22.26
C TYR A 311 -2.36 15.36 23.33
N GLU A 312 -2.17 14.09 22.98
CA GLU A 312 -2.16 12.98 23.94
C GLU A 312 -1.09 13.19 25.02
N CYS A 313 0.12 13.58 24.62
CA CYS A 313 1.19 13.92 25.54
C CYS A 313 0.81 15.08 26.48
N LEU A 314 0.09 16.10 25.98
CA LEU A 314 -0.44 17.19 26.80
C LEU A 314 -1.47 16.69 27.82
N GLU A 315 -2.43 15.85 27.41
CA GLU A 315 -3.44 15.28 28.32
C GLU A 315 -2.79 14.43 29.42
N GLU A 316 -1.77 13.64 29.08
CA GLU A 316 -0.98 12.88 30.05
C GLU A 316 -0.26 13.81 31.04
N ALA A 317 0.36 14.88 30.55
CA ALA A 317 1.04 15.86 31.37
C ALA A 317 0.07 16.61 32.32
N LEU A 318 -1.12 16.95 31.84
CA LEU A 318 -2.17 17.58 32.65
C LEU A 318 -2.72 16.61 33.70
N ALA A 319 -2.95 15.34 33.34
CA ALA A 319 -3.38 14.31 34.28
C ALA A 319 -2.32 14.07 35.39
N TYR A 320 -1.03 14.13 35.02
CA TYR A 320 0.05 14.07 35.99
C TYR A 320 0.02 15.27 36.97
N LEU A 321 -0.17 16.51 36.46
CA LEU A 321 -0.34 17.68 37.32
C LEU A 321 -1.54 17.54 38.24
N ASP A 322 -2.62 16.93 37.77
CA ASP A 322 -3.82 16.68 38.58
C ASP A 322 -3.53 15.79 39.78
N THR A 323 -2.62 14.83 39.61
CA THR A 323 -2.21 13.92 40.67
C THR A 323 -1.35 14.62 41.72
N ILE A 324 -0.31 15.37 41.29
CA ILE A 324 0.69 15.95 42.18
C ILE A 324 0.27 17.27 42.84
N PHE A 325 -0.81 17.92 42.33
CA PHE A 325 -1.39 19.13 42.89
C PHE A 325 -2.85 18.93 43.32
N SER A 326 -3.15 17.81 43.95
CA SER A 326 -4.49 17.52 44.47
C SER A 326 -4.81 18.33 45.76
N VAL A 327 -6.10 18.41 46.09
CA VAL A 327 -6.55 19.06 47.33
C VAL A 327 -5.92 18.35 48.53
N GLY A 328 -5.36 19.13 49.45
CA GLY A 328 -4.62 18.65 50.60
C GLY A 328 -3.09 18.56 50.40
N THR A 329 -2.61 18.74 49.16
CA THR A 329 -1.18 18.71 48.88
C THR A 329 -0.49 20.00 49.36
N GLY A 330 0.64 19.84 50.06
CA GLY A 330 1.55 20.94 50.42
C GLY A 330 2.31 21.43 49.17
N ILE A 331 2.48 22.73 49.04
CA ILE A 331 3.24 23.37 47.95
C ILE A 331 4.18 24.44 48.50
N SER A 332 5.24 24.73 47.74
CA SER A 332 6.05 25.95 47.95
C SER A 332 5.84 26.90 46.75
N HIS A 333 5.58 28.17 47.03
CA HIS A 333 5.44 29.22 46.03
C HIS A 333 6.59 30.21 46.15
N LYS A 334 7.24 30.57 45.01
CA LYS A 334 8.44 31.45 44.97
C LYS A 334 8.26 32.78 45.70
N LYS A 335 7.05 33.32 45.76
CA LYS A 335 6.77 34.64 46.37
C LYS A 335 6.09 34.52 47.75
N TYR A 336 5.22 33.50 47.94
CA TYR A 336 4.34 33.43 49.14
C TYR A 336 4.77 32.36 50.16
N GLY A 337 5.85 31.62 49.88
CA GLY A 337 6.31 30.56 50.77
C GLY A 337 5.46 29.27 50.68
N ASN A 338 5.44 28.55 51.77
CA ASN A 338 4.72 27.26 51.83
C ASN A 338 3.22 27.48 52.06
N GLY A 339 2.43 26.56 51.56
CA GLY A 339 0.98 26.55 51.70
C GLY A 339 0.38 25.18 51.36
N THR A 340 -0.91 25.07 51.56
CA THR A 340 -1.67 23.82 51.25
C THR A 340 -2.80 24.15 50.27
N ILE A 341 -2.99 23.28 49.28
CA ILE A 341 -4.12 23.41 48.33
C ILE A 341 -5.40 23.05 49.05
N ILE A 342 -6.30 24.03 49.23
CA ILE A 342 -7.57 23.86 49.93
C ILE A 342 -8.78 23.64 49.01
N ALA A 343 -8.69 24.08 47.77
CA ALA A 343 -9.72 23.87 46.77
C ALA A 343 -9.11 23.85 45.38
N ARG A 344 -9.81 23.21 44.44
CA ARG A 344 -9.46 23.15 43.01
C ARG A 344 -10.68 23.35 42.14
N ASN A 345 -10.53 24.13 41.08
CA ASN A 345 -11.54 24.29 40.02
C ASN A 345 -10.84 24.34 38.66
N GLY A 346 -10.86 23.19 37.95
CA GLY A 346 -10.17 23.03 36.69
C GLY A 346 -8.68 23.33 36.79
N SER A 347 -8.18 24.25 35.97
CA SER A 347 -6.78 24.70 35.96
C SER A 347 -6.42 25.71 37.06
N THR A 348 -7.31 26.00 38.03
CA THR A 348 -7.08 26.92 39.14
C THR A 348 -7.08 26.19 40.45
N VAL A 349 -6.08 26.47 41.27
CA VAL A 349 -5.99 25.97 42.67
C VAL A 349 -6.12 27.14 43.66
N GLU A 350 -6.80 26.93 44.75
CA GLU A 350 -6.81 27.85 45.90
C GLU A 350 -5.88 27.32 46.97
N VAL A 351 -4.95 28.16 47.36
CA VAL A 351 -3.88 27.80 48.32
C VAL A 351 -4.02 28.66 49.56
N GLU A 352 -4.01 28.00 50.74
CA GLU A 352 -3.85 28.66 52.04
C GLU A 352 -2.40 28.60 52.46
N PHE A 353 -1.76 29.77 52.61
CA PHE A 353 -0.36 29.90 52.97
C PHE A 353 -0.15 29.95 54.50
N GLU A 354 1.07 29.68 54.97
CA GLU A 354 1.41 29.66 56.39
C GLU A 354 1.09 30.97 57.11
N ASP A 355 1.07 32.09 56.39
CA ASP A 355 0.67 33.42 56.93
C ASP A 355 -0.87 33.62 57.06
N GLY A 356 -1.66 32.58 56.73
CA GLY A 356 -3.11 32.59 56.75
C GLY A 356 -3.74 33.23 55.51
N THR A 357 -2.96 33.67 54.54
CA THR A 357 -3.52 34.27 53.28
C THR A 357 -3.99 33.17 52.32
N LYS A 358 -5.09 33.46 51.62
CA LYS A 358 -5.63 32.58 50.58
C LYS A 358 -5.43 33.19 49.20
N LYS A 359 -4.92 32.43 48.25
CA LYS A 359 -4.69 32.91 46.88
C LYS A 359 -5.19 31.86 45.87
N LYS A 360 -5.78 32.36 44.79
CA LYS A 360 -6.09 31.56 43.58
C LYS A 360 -4.94 31.67 42.59
N LEU A 361 -4.41 30.49 42.21
CA LEU A 361 -3.27 30.37 41.30
C LEU A 361 -3.68 29.57 40.04
N GLY A 362 -3.24 30.00 38.89
CA GLY A 362 -3.36 29.16 37.64
C GLY A 362 -2.35 28.02 37.75
N LEU A 363 -2.82 26.79 37.89
CA LEU A 363 -1.99 25.61 38.14
C LEU A 363 -1.00 25.33 37.03
N THR A 364 -1.50 25.21 35.78
CA THR A 364 -0.68 24.85 34.62
C THR A 364 0.44 25.87 34.39
N VAL A 365 0.12 27.16 34.39
CA VAL A 365 1.10 28.24 34.20
C VAL A 365 2.09 28.29 35.36
N SER A 366 1.63 28.15 36.57
CA SER A 366 2.50 28.22 37.76
C SER A 366 3.45 27.02 37.89
N ALA A 367 2.96 25.82 37.63
CA ALA A 367 3.76 24.61 37.64
C ALA A 367 4.76 24.56 36.48
N ALA A 368 4.33 24.84 35.25
CA ALA A 368 5.21 24.82 34.08
C ALA A 368 6.36 25.84 34.16
N ASN A 369 6.13 27.01 34.79
CA ASN A 369 7.15 28.02 34.98
C ASN A 369 7.92 27.86 36.32
N GLY A 370 7.66 26.79 37.04
CA GLY A 370 8.30 26.50 38.35
C GLY A 370 8.05 27.61 39.40
N ILE A 371 6.90 28.29 39.32
CA ILE A 371 6.47 29.28 40.30
C ILE A 371 6.00 28.59 41.58
N ILE A 372 5.38 27.43 41.39
CA ILE A 372 5.00 26.50 42.48
C ILE A 372 5.69 25.16 42.32
N THR A 373 6.02 24.54 43.45
CA THR A 373 6.53 23.15 43.53
C THR A 373 5.66 22.37 44.47
N SER A 374 5.37 21.10 44.17
CA SER A 374 4.62 20.22 45.03
C SER A 374 5.56 19.56 46.07
N HIS A 375 5.06 19.32 47.26
CA HIS A 375 5.78 18.53 48.30
C HIS A 375 5.53 17.02 48.17
N MET A 376 4.84 16.56 47.14
CA MET A 376 4.70 15.14 46.85
C MET A 376 6.06 14.55 46.41
N GLU A 377 6.34 13.31 46.84
CA GLU A 377 7.63 12.64 46.61
C GLU A 377 8.05 12.56 45.17
N ASN A 378 7.09 12.48 44.24
CA ASN A 378 7.35 12.30 42.79
C ASN A 378 7.42 13.61 41.98
N TYR A 379 7.37 14.78 42.60
CA TYR A 379 7.37 16.05 41.89
C TYR A 379 8.68 16.31 41.10
N ASP A 380 9.82 15.93 41.72
CA ASP A 380 11.14 16.11 41.11
C ASP A 380 11.40 15.15 39.93
N GLU A 381 10.59 14.07 39.85
CA GLU A 381 10.63 13.09 38.80
C GLU A 381 9.76 13.48 37.56
N MET A 382 9.08 14.65 37.62
CA MET A 382 8.27 15.12 36.49
C MET A 382 9.11 15.20 35.23
N PRO A 383 8.74 14.49 34.14
CA PRO A 383 9.49 14.52 32.89
C PRO A 383 9.63 15.94 32.35
N GLY A 384 10.83 16.31 31.90
CA GLY A 384 11.10 17.64 31.33
C GLY A 384 10.21 17.93 30.12
N SER A 385 9.84 16.89 29.35
CA SER A 385 8.90 16.93 28.24
C SER A 385 7.52 17.43 28.67
N TYR A 386 7.00 17.04 29.83
CA TYR A 386 5.69 17.48 30.31
C TYR A 386 5.65 18.98 30.59
N ARG A 387 6.72 19.55 31.15
CA ARG A 387 6.79 21.00 31.37
C ARG A 387 6.76 21.80 30.06
N GLU A 388 7.48 21.32 29.06
CA GLU A 388 7.51 21.97 27.74
C GLU A 388 6.18 21.88 27.00
N VAL A 389 5.51 20.72 27.07
CA VAL A 389 4.19 20.50 26.47
C VAL A 389 3.13 21.39 27.14
N ILE A 390 3.12 21.46 28.47
CA ILE A 390 2.18 22.30 29.23
C ILE A 390 2.37 23.79 28.89
N LYS A 391 3.62 24.26 28.70
CA LYS A 391 3.87 25.65 28.25
C LYS A 391 3.24 25.95 26.90
N LYS A 392 3.09 24.96 26.07
CA LYS A 392 2.52 25.05 24.71
C LYS A 392 1.04 24.70 24.65
N GLU A 393 0.34 24.48 25.78
CA GLU A 393 -1.03 23.98 25.82
C GLU A 393 -1.96 24.64 24.79
N ALA A 394 -2.03 25.98 24.76
CA ALA A 394 -2.91 26.68 23.85
C ALA A 394 -2.53 26.49 22.37
N ALA A 395 -1.23 26.39 22.06
CA ALA A 395 -0.74 26.14 20.70
C ALA A 395 -1.10 24.73 20.25
N ILE A 396 -0.93 23.72 21.11
CA ILE A 396 -1.25 22.34 20.81
C ILE A 396 -2.75 22.15 20.60
N ARG A 397 -3.61 22.68 21.46
CA ARG A 397 -5.07 22.64 21.28
C ARG A 397 -5.52 23.30 19.98
N ASN A 398 -4.91 24.42 19.61
CA ASN A 398 -5.20 25.09 18.35
C ASN A 398 -4.69 24.27 17.14
N ALA A 399 -3.51 23.65 17.25
CA ALA A 399 -2.93 22.84 16.17
C ALA A 399 -3.83 21.63 15.84
N VAL A 400 -4.32 20.91 16.84
CA VAL A 400 -5.26 19.78 16.64
C VAL A 400 -6.54 20.27 15.97
N SER A 401 -7.17 21.32 16.51
CA SER A 401 -8.41 21.86 15.92
C SER A 401 -8.22 22.32 14.47
N TYR A 402 -7.08 22.92 14.15
CA TYR A 402 -6.75 23.34 12.78
C TYR A 402 -6.51 22.15 11.87
N ALA A 403 -5.76 21.15 12.32
CA ALA A 403 -5.49 19.93 11.56
C ALA A 403 -6.79 19.16 11.28
N GLU A 404 -7.67 18.99 12.27
CA GLU A 404 -8.98 18.36 12.12
C GLU A 404 -9.85 19.06 11.08
N LYS A 405 -9.91 20.39 11.15
CA LYS A 405 -10.69 21.16 10.17
C LYS A 405 -10.12 21.02 8.76
N ASN A 406 -8.81 21.07 8.60
CA ASN A 406 -8.18 20.94 7.29
C ASN A 406 -8.38 19.54 6.72
N PHE A 407 -8.16 18.50 7.52
CA PHE A 407 -8.35 17.12 7.11
C PHE A 407 -9.82 16.84 6.71
N SER A 408 -10.78 17.32 7.47
CA SER A 408 -12.21 17.10 7.18
C SER A 408 -12.65 17.58 5.79
N MET A 409 -11.94 18.57 5.20
CA MET A 409 -12.24 19.04 3.84
C MET A 409 -11.76 18.10 2.73
N TYR A 410 -10.91 17.15 3.06
CA TYR A 410 -10.30 16.23 2.10
C TYR A 410 -10.49 14.77 2.48
N ALA A 411 -11.14 14.47 3.61
CA ALA A 411 -11.35 13.11 4.11
C ALA A 411 -12.03 12.20 3.07
N GLU A 412 -12.97 12.74 2.29
CA GLU A 412 -13.68 12.02 1.20
C GLU A 412 -12.74 11.45 0.13
N TYR A 413 -11.51 11.94 0.01
CA TYR A 413 -10.53 11.43 -0.96
C TYR A 413 -9.68 10.28 -0.40
N LEU A 414 -9.88 9.90 0.86
CA LEU A 414 -9.27 8.73 1.50
C LEU A 414 -10.29 7.60 1.78
N GLU A 415 -11.57 7.86 1.55
CA GLU A 415 -12.65 6.87 1.58
C GLU A 415 -12.82 6.19 0.21
#